data_ee6722f0db66ad69bc79158810a0aa2b
#
_entry.id   ee6722f0db66ad69bc79158810a0aa2b
#
_cell.length_a   1.000
_cell.length_b   1.000
_cell.length_c   1.000
_cell.angle_alpha   90.00
_cell.angle_beta   90.00
_cell.angle_gamma   90.00
#
_symmetry.space_group_name_H-M   'P 1'
#
loop_
_entity.id
_entity.type
_entity.pdbx_description
1 polymer ?
#
loop_
_entity_poly.entity_id
_entity_poly.type
_entity_poly.pdbx_seq_one_letter_code
_entity_poly.pdbx_strand_id
1 'polypeptide(L)'
;MLKPHRAARYYYLRLLRLQGDPETLARGVAIGVFVGITPTLPLHTVLALLFAYLLGGNAIAALITTVMVSNPLTLVPQYYLCWRIGNWLLPGHLSWHKIQRVMAVIHSDPGFSESLHSLGRLSIEALSVLLLGGIILALPITLLAYQLSRRLFATIRQKRRQRHVLD
;
A
#
# COMPACT_ATOMS: atom_id res chain seq x y z
N MET A 1 0.79 3.20 -22.94
CA MET A 1 0.43 2.62 -21.63
C MET A 1 1.31 1.41 -21.32
N LEU A 2 2.07 1.41 -20.26
CA LEU A 2 2.90 0.26 -19.86
C LEU A 2 1.98 -0.88 -19.42
N LYS A 3 2.18 -2.08 -19.97
CA LYS A 3 1.43 -3.28 -19.56
C LYS A 3 1.64 -3.50 -18.04
N PRO A 4 0.60 -3.76 -17.23
CA PRO A 4 0.65 -3.77 -15.77
C PRO A 4 1.73 -4.72 -15.20
N HIS A 5 1.99 -5.86 -15.88
CA HIS A 5 3.06 -6.78 -15.48
C HIS A 5 4.48 -6.21 -15.67
N ARG A 6 4.69 -5.33 -16.66
CA ARG A 6 5.99 -4.66 -16.87
C ARG A 6 6.24 -3.60 -15.80
N ALA A 7 5.20 -2.86 -15.41
CA ALA A 7 5.29 -1.90 -14.32
C ALA A 7 5.60 -2.60 -12.98
N ALA A 8 4.88 -3.66 -12.65
CA ALA A 8 5.13 -4.45 -11.44
C ALA A 8 6.57 -5.00 -11.41
N ARG A 9 7.06 -5.57 -12.52
CA ARG A 9 8.45 -6.04 -12.63
C ARG A 9 9.48 -4.92 -12.48
N TYR A 10 9.23 -3.76 -13.05
CA TYR A 10 10.10 -2.58 -12.91
C TYR A 10 10.24 -2.16 -11.45
N TYR A 11 9.12 -1.97 -10.74
CA TYR A 11 9.11 -1.58 -9.33
C TYR A 11 9.74 -2.66 -8.44
N TYR A 12 9.47 -3.93 -8.70
CA TYR A 12 10.10 -5.04 -7.99
C TYR A 12 11.63 -5.03 -8.14
N LEU A 13 12.14 -4.89 -9.37
CA LEU A 13 13.59 -4.81 -9.62
C LEU A 13 14.21 -3.56 -8.98
N ARG A 14 13.49 -2.44 -8.99
CA ARG A 14 13.92 -1.20 -8.33
C ARG A 14 14.01 -1.39 -6.82
N LEU A 15 13.04 -2.06 -6.22
CA LEU A 15 13.03 -2.40 -4.79
C LEU A 15 14.24 -3.28 -4.42
N LEU A 16 14.54 -4.31 -5.21
CA LEU A 16 15.69 -5.20 -4.97
C LEU A 16 17.05 -4.50 -5.10
N ARG A 17 17.13 -3.41 -5.86
CA ARG A 17 18.36 -2.62 -6.03
C ARG A 17 18.60 -1.62 -4.89
N LEU A 18 17.64 -1.40 -4.02
CA LEU A 18 17.84 -0.52 -2.88
C LEU A 18 18.98 -1.02 -2.01
N GLN A 19 19.81 -0.07 -1.59
CA GLN A 19 20.89 -0.31 -0.65
C GLN A 19 20.49 0.24 0.72
N GLY A 20 20.90 -0.46 1.75
CA GLY A 20 20.58 -0.05 3.12
C GLY A 20 20.53 -1.23 4.07
N ASP A 21 20.18 -0.94 5.31
CA ASP A 21 19.96 -1.97 6.28
C ASP A 21 18.71 -2.81 5.95
N PRO A 22 18.81 -4.16 5.96
CA PRO A 22 17.68 -5.05 5.65
C PRO A 22 16.43 -4.78 6.48
N GLU A 23 16.61 -4.35 7.72
CA GLU A 23 15.49 -4.09 8.62
C GLU A 23 14.76 -2.80 8.26
N THR A 24 15.48 -1.72 7.96
CA THR A 24 14.88 -0.46 7.53
C THR A 24 14.17 -0.59 6.19
N LEU A 25 14.73 -1.39 5.26
CA LEU A 25 14.09 -1.72 3.99
C LEU A 25 12.81 -2.53 4.20
N ALA A 26 12.84 -3.54 5.08
CA ALA A 26 11.69 -4.37 5.39
C ALA A 26 10.57 -3.59 6.07
N ARG A 27 10.91 -2.67 6.99
CA ARG A 27 9.95 -1.73 7.59
C ARG A 27 9.31 -0.85 6.52
N GLY A 28 10.10 -0.32 5.60
CA GLY A 28 9.59 0.47 4.47
C GLY A 28 8.59 -0.32 3.61
N VAL A 29 8.93 -1.58 3.26
CA VAL A 29 8.00 -2.46 2.51
C VAL A 29 6.72 -2.72 3.30
N ALA A 30 6.81 -3.03 4.58
CA ALA A 30 5.65 -3.27 5.44
C ALA A 30 4.73 -2.04 5.51
N ILE A 31 5.30 -0.86 5.71
CA ILE A 31 4.56 0.41 5.70
C ILE A 31 3.87 0.64 4.35
N GLY A 32 4.60 0.41 3.26
CA GLY A 32 4.04 0.55 1.92
C GLY A 32 2.88 -0.41 1.64
N VAL A 33 2.96 -1.65 2.13
CA VAL A 33 1.86 -2.64 2.05
C VAL A 33 0.68 -2.18 2.89
N PHE A 34 0.91 -1.77 4.13
CA PHE A 34 -0.15 -1.33 5.04
C PHE A 34 -0.92 -0.14 4.47
N VAL A 35 -0.21 0.92 4.11
CA VAL A 35 -0.82 2.12 3.53
C VAL A 35 -1.45 1.84 2.17
N GLY A 36 -0.80 1.01 1.35
CA GLY A 36 -1.30 0.63 0.04
C GLY A 36 -2.59 -0.19 0.09
N ILE A 37 -2.82 -1.02 1.13
CA ILE A 37 -4.04 -1.78 1.32
C ILE A 37 -5.14 -0.94 1.96
N THR A 38 -4.79 -0.05 2.89
CA THR A 38 -5.77 0.82 3.55
C THR A 38 -6.33 1.83 2.55
N PRO A 39 -7.67 2.03 2.48
CA PRO A 39 -8.29 2.93 1.52
C PRO A 39 -8.07 4.40 1.90
N THR A 40 -6.83 4.87 1.75
CA THR A 40 -6.38 6.23 2.12
C THR A 40 -6.09 7.13 0.91
N LEU A 41 -6.54 6.74 -0.30
CA LEU A 41 -6.44 7.62 -1.46
C LEU A 41 -7.21 8.94 -1.22
N PRO A 42 -6.66 10.10 -1.56
CA PRO A 42 -5.37 10.35 -2.23
C PRO A 42 -4.18 10.56 -1.27
N LEU A 43 -4.36 10.37 0.04
CA LEU A 43 -3.37 10.70 1.07
C LEU A 43 -2.27 9.63 1.25
N HIS A 44 -2.38 8.49 0.56
CA HIS A 44 -1.49 7.33 0.76
C HIS A 44 0.01 7.65 0.60
N THR A 45 0.38 8.57 -0.30
CA THR A 45 1.80 8.97 -0.48
C THR A 45 2.31 9.71 0.75
N VAL A 46 1.52 10.65 1.27
CA VAL A 46 1.88 11.42 2.47
C VAL A 46 1.94 10.51 3.69
N LEU A 47 0.97 9.63 3.86
CA LEU A 47 0.93 8.66 4.96
C LEU A 47 2.10 7.68 4.89
N ALA A 48 2.46 7.20 3.70
CA ALA A 48 3.60 6.30 3.54
C ALA A 48 4.92 6.96 3.96
N LEU A 49 5.13 8.24 3.59
CA LEU A 49 6.30 9.01 4.01
C LEU A 49 6.30 9.28 5.51
N LEU A 50 5.16 9.70 6.06
CA LEU A 50 5.00 10.01 7.47
C LEU A 50 5.29 8.77 8.33
N PHE A 51 4.66 7.63 8.02
CA PHE A 51 4.90 6.39 8.75
C PHE A 51 6.32 5.85 8.54
N ALA A 52 6.92 6.00 7.35
CA ALA A 52 8.30 5.63 7.14
C ALA A 52 9.24 6.44 8.03
N TYR A 53 9.01 7.74 8.18
CA TYR A 53 9.76 8.61 9.09
C TYR A 53 9.55 8.21 10.56
N LEU A 54 8.31 8.06 11.02
CA LEU A 54 7.98 7.77 12.42
C LEU A 54 8.47 6.37 12.87
N LEU A 55 8.39 5.37 12.00
CA LEU A 55 8.74 3.98 12.31
C LEU A 55 10.16 3.61 11.90
N GLY A 56 10.96 4.57 11.43
CA GLY A 56 12.34 4.32 11.00
C GLY A 56 12.43 3.37 9.81
N GLY A 57 11.47 3.40 8.90
CA GLY A 57 11.45 2.64 7.67
C GLY A 57 12.08 3.40 6.50
N ASN A 58 12.53 2.68 5.47
CA ASN A 58 13.04 3.30 4.26
C ASN A 58 11.90 3.92 3.44
N ALA A 59 11.91 5.25 3.28
CA ALA A 59 10.86 6.00 2.59
C ALA A 59 10.71 5.60 1.11
N ILE A 60 11.82 5.31 0.43
CA ILE A 60 11.79 4.90 -0.98
C ILE A 60 11.16 3.52 -1.11
N ALA A 61 11.50 2.58 -0.21
CA ALA A 61 10.89 1.26 -0.17
C ALA A 61 9.38 1.36 0.11
N ALA A 62 8.97 2.23 1.05
CA ALA A 62 7.56 2.47 1.36
C ALA A 62 6.80 3.01 0.14
N LEU A 63 7.31 4.05 -0.53
CA LEU A 63 6.68 4.63 -1.72
C LEU A 63 6.55 3.62 -2.87
N ILE A 64 7.65 2.90 -3.20
CA ILE A 64 7.63 1.90 -4.27
C ILE A 64 6.58 0.84 -3.97
N THR A 65 6.55 0.33 -2.75
CA THR A 65 5.60 -0.73 -2.36
C THR A 65 4.17 -0.22 -2.33
N THR A 66 3.93 1.01 -1.85
CA THR A 66 2.59 1.62 -1.89
C THR A 66 2.06 1.68 -3.32
N VAL A 67 2.87 2.15 -4.29
CA VAL A 67 2.47 2.21 -5.70
C VAL A 67 2.25 0.82 -6.30
N MET A 68 3.06 -0.17 -5.90
CA MET A 68 2.88 -1.56 -6.36
C MET A 68 1.56 -2.16 -5.87
N VAL A 69 1.19 -1.91 -4.62
CA VAL A 69 -0.02 -2.44 -3.98
C VAL A 69 -1.26 -1.67 -4.44
N SER A 70 -1.19 -0.35 -4.49
CA SER A 70 -2.28 0.53 -4.95
C SER A 70 -2.31 0.68 -6.47
N ASN A 71 -2.30 -0.43 -7.19
CA ASN A 71 -2.41 -0.44 -8.64
C ASN A 71 -3.91 -0.39 -9.04
N PRO A 72 -4.29 0.29 -10.14
CA PRO A 72 -5.66 0.29 -10.64
C PRO A 72 -6.32 -1.09 -10.75
N LEU A 73 -5.52 -2.12 -11.07
CA LEU A 73 -6.01 -3.49 -11.17
C LEU A 73 -6.37 -4.11 -9.80
N THR A 74 -5.63 -3.75 -8.75
CA THR A 74 -5.85 -4.27 -7.38
C THR A 74 -6.83 -3.43 -6.58
N LEU A 75 -7.06 -2.19 -7.00
CA LEU A 75 -7.88 -1.22 -6.27
C LEU A 75 -9.33 -1.70 -6.09
N VAL A 76 -9.97 -2.21 -7.16
CA VAL A 76 -11.36 -2.68 -7.10
C VAL A 76 -11.52 -3.86 -6.13
N PRO A 77 -10.78 -4.98 -6.27
CA PRO A 77 -10.92 -6.11 -5.34
C PRO A 77 -10.50 -5.74 -3.90
N GLN A 78 -9.52 -4.87 -3.74
CA GLN A 78 -9.05 -4.41 -2.44
C GLN A 78 -10.13 -3.62 -1.69
N TYR A 79 -10.75 -2.61 -2.32
CA TYR A 79 -11.84 -1.83 -1.74
C TYR A 79 -13.08 -2.69 -1.46
N TYR A 80 -13.35 -3.66 -2.32
CA TYR A 80 -14.42 -4.63 -2.09
C TYR A 80 -14.19 -5.44 -0.82
N LEU A 81 -12.97 -5.96 -0.62
CA LEU A 81 -12.61 -6.72 0.58
C LEU A 81 -12.65 -5.84 1.84
N CYS A 82 -12.10 -4.61 1.77
CA CYS A 82 -12.18 -3.66 2.87
C CYS A 82 -13.63 -3.35 3.26
N TRP A 83 -14.49 -3.11 2.26
CA TRP A 83 -15.92 -2.90 2.49
C TRP A 83 -16.59 -4.13 3.11
N ARG A 84 -16.33 -5.31 2.57
CA ARG A 84 -16.96 -6.54 3.05
C ARG A 84 -16.59 -6.84 4.50
N ILE A 85 -15.31 -6.71 4.86
CA ILE A 85 -14.82 -6.90 6.23
C ILE A 85 -15.39 -5.81 7.15
N GLY A 86 -15.32 -4.55 6.74
CA GLY A 86 -15.83 -3.44 7.54
C GLY A 86 -17.33 -3.49 7.73
N ASN A 87 -18.10 -3.85 6.70
CA ASN A 87 -19.55 -3.99 6.79
C ASN A 87 -20.01 -5.22 7.61
N TRP A 88 -19.16 -6.22 7.74
CA TRP A 88 -19.40 -7.34 8.66
C TRP A 88 -19.28 -6.91 10.12
N LEU A 89 -18.39 -5.96 10.43
CA LEU A 89 -18.21 -5.39 11.77
C LEU A 89 -19.22 -4.29 12.08
N LEU A 90 -19.54 -3.47 11.09
CA LEU A 90 -20.46 -2.33 11.19
C LEU A 90 -21.55 -2.45 10.10
N PRO A 91 -22.54 -3.33 10.28
CA PRO A 91 -23.53 -3.58 9.26
C PRO A 91 -24.45 -2.38 9.03
N GLY A 92 -24.82 -2.15 7.77
CA GLY A 92 -25.82 -1.15 7.36
C GLY A 92 -25.33 0.26 7.08
N HIS A 93 -24.07 0.59 7.37
CA HIS A 93 -23.56 1.96 7.24
C HIS A 93 -23.06 2.33 5.84
N LEU A 94 -22.73 1.35 4.98
CA LEU A 94 -22.16 1.63 3.66
C LEU A 94 -22.62 0.67 2.57
N SER A 95 -23.25 1.22 1.52
CA SER A 95 -23.61 0.46 0.32
C SER A 95 -22.44 0.38 -0.66
N TRP A 96 -22.25 -0.80 -1.29
CA TRP A 96 -21.25 -1.02 -2.34
C TRP A 96 -21.38 -0.04 -3.51
N HIS A 97 -22.60 0.34 -3.91
CA HIS A 97 -22.83 1.32 -4.98
C HIS A 97 -22.25 2.71 -4.69
N LYS A 98 -22.23 3.13 -3.40
CA LYS A 98 -21.58 4.40 -3.02
C LYS A 98 -20.08 4.34 -3.22
N ILE A 99 -19.45 3.21 -2.88
CA ILE A 99 -18.01 2.98 -3.07
C ILE A 99 -17.66 2.99 -4.55
N GLN A 100 -18.41 2.27 -5.38
CA GLN A 100 -18.18 2.22 -6.82
C GLN A 100 -18.20 3.62 -7.46
N ARG A 101 -19.12 4.48 -7.07
CA ARG A 101 -19.16 5.87 -7.54
C ARG A 101 -17.92 6.67 -7.19
N VAL A 102 -17.45 6.57 -5.95
CA VAL A 102 -16.22 7.25 -5.51
C VAL A 102 -15.00 6.70 -6.26
N MET A 103 -14.93 5.38 -6.43
CA MET A 103 -13.84 4.75 -7.18
C MET A 103 -13.82 5.16 -8.65
N ALA A 104 -14.99 5.30 -9.28
CA ALA A 104 -15.09 5.78 -10.66
C ALA A 104 -14.52 7.21 -10.80
N VAL A 105 -14.78 8.08 -9.83
CA VAL A 105 -14.21 9.44 -9.81
C VAL A 105 -12.69 9.39 -9.64
N ILE A 106 -12.17 8.60 -8.72
CA ILE A 106 -10.72 8.47 -8.49
C ILE A 106 -10.01 7.86 -9.72
N HIS A 107 -10.68 7.00 -10.47
CA HIS A 107 -10.10 6.33 -11.66
C HIS A 107 -10.07 7.22 -12.90
N SER A 108 -10.92 8.26 -12.95
CA SER A 108 -10.94 9.23 -14.06
C SER A 108 -9.81 10.26 -14.00
N ASP A 109 -8.82 10.06 -13.14
CA ASP A 109 -7.65 10.93 -12.92
C ASP A 109 -8.02 12.39 -12.57
N PRO A 110 -8.97 12.61 -11.65
CA PRO A 110 -9.25 13.93 -11.15
C PRO A 110 -8.05 14.45 -10.35
N GLY A 111 -7.82 15.73 -10.38
CA GLY A 111 -6.80 16.36 -9.55
C GLY A 111 -6.97 16.02 -8.05
N PHE A 112 -5.91 16.22 -7.26
CA PHE A 112 -5.89 15.93 -5.81
C PHE A 112 -7.10 16.52 -5.06
N SER A 113 -7.52 17.74 -5.41
CA SER A 113 -8.66 18.44 -4.80
C SER A 113 -10.01 17.74 -5.04
N GLU A 114 -10.25 17.24 -6.26
CA GLU A 114 -11.50 16.54 -6.58
C GLU A 114 -11.57 15.17 -5.92
N SER A 115 -10.44 14.47 -5.84
CA SER A 115 -10.34 13.19 -5.12
C SER A 115 -10.62 13.38 -3.62
N LEU A 116 -10.09 14.45 -3.01
CA LEU A 116 -10.33 14.78 -1.61
C LEU A 116 -11.79 15.19 -1.37
N HIS A 117 -12.38 15.95 -2.28
CA HIS A 117 -13.80 16.34 -2.21
C HIS A 117 -14.74 15.13 -2.34
N SER A 118 -14.39 14.18 -3.17
CA SER A 118 -15.17 12.93 -3.35
C SER A 118 -15.15 12.05 -2.10
N LEU A 119 -14.01 11.99 -1.41
CA LEU A 119 -13.91 11.34 -0.11
C LEU A 119 -14.68 12.10 0.98
N GLY A 120 -14.63 13.43 0.97
CA GLY A 120 -15.38 14.26 1.92
C GLY A 120 -16.92 14.16 1.81
N ARG A 121 -17.43 13.67 0.66
CA ARG A 121 -18.86 13.36 0.47
C ARG A 121 -19.27 12.01 1.07
N LEU A 122 -18.32 11.17 1.46
CA LEU A 122 -18.60 9.98 2.23
C LEU A 122 -18.89 10.40 3.67
N SER A 123 -19.94 9.85 4.26
CA SER A 123 -20.20 10.06 5.69
C SER A 123 -19.04 9.51 6.53
N ILE A 124 -18.82 10.09 7.70
CA ILE A 124 -17.80 9.62 8.66
C ILE A 124 -17.99 8.12 8.95
N GLU A 125 -19.23 7.68 9.03
CA GLU A 125 -19.58 6.26 9.21
C GLU A 125 -19.08 5.38 8.05
N ALA A 126 -19.26 5.86 6.81
CA ALA A 126 -18.80 5.15 5.63
C ALA A 126 -17.25 5.05 5.57
N LEU A 127 -16.57 6.12 5.94
CA LEU A 127 -15.12 6.14 6.06
C LEU A 127 -14.63 5.19 7.15
N SER A 128 -15.29 5.15 8.30
CA SER A 128 -14.94 4.25 9.40
C SER A 128 -15.07 2.78 9.01
N VAL A 129 -16.14 2.40 8.30
CA VAL A 129 -16.32 1.04 7.77
C VAL A 129 -15.15 0.64 6.86
N LEU A 130 -14.80 1.50 5.90
CA LEU A 130 -13.69 1.22 4.97
C LEU A 130 -12.34 1.16 5.66
N LEU A 131 -12.06 2.09 6.58
CA LEU A 131 -10.79 2.14 7.31
C LEU A 131 -10.62 0.93 8.24
N LEU A 132 -11.65 0.59 9.01
CA LEU A 132 -11.61 -0.59 9.88
C LEU A 132 -11.41 -1.87 9.08
N GLY A 133 -12.18 -2.07 8.02
CA GLY A 133 -12.00 -3.22 7.14
C GLY A 133 -10.62 -3.26 6.49
N GLY A 134 -10.11 -2.09 6.08
CA GLY A 134 -8.78 -1.93 5.50
C GLY A 134 -7.66 -2.27 6.49
N ILE A 135 -7.73 -1.79 7.72
CA ILE A 135 -6.76 -2.08 8.78
C ILE A 135 -6.73 -3.58 9.08
N ILE A 136 -7.90 -4.21 9.26
CA ILE A 136 -7.98 -5.64 9.55
C ILE A 136 -7.43 -6.48 8.41
N LEU A 137 -7.72 -6.11 7.16
CA LEU A 137 -7.16 -6.77 5.99
C LEU A 137 -5.65 -6.55 5.88
N ALA A 138 -5.19 -5.34 6.14
CA ALA A 138 -3.79 -4.95 5.98
C ALA A 138 -2.87 -5.58 7.02
N LEU A 139 -3.28 -5.72 8.28
CA LEU A 139 -2.43 -6.19 9.38
C LEU A 139 -1.75 -7.53 9.09
N PRO A 140 -2.47 -8.64 8.78
CA PRO A 140 -1.83 -9.94 8.53
C PRO A 140 -0.93 -9.90 7.29
N ILE A 141 -1.35 -9.20 6.24
CA ILE A 141 -0.58 -9.10 4.99
C ILE A 141 0.70 -8.29 5.22
N THR A 142 0.63 -7.23 6.02
CA THR A 142 1.78 -6.39 6.40
C THR A 142 2.81 -7.17 7.21
N LEU A 143 2.37 -7.98 8.18
CA LEU A 143 3.26 -8.82 8.98
C LEU A 143 3.98 -9.86 8.12
N LEU A 144 3.27 -10.51 7.21
CA LEU A 144 3.85 -11.45 6.24
C LEU A 144 4.84 -10.73 5.31
N ALA A 145 4.46 -9.59 4.76
CA ALA A 145 5.32 -8.79 3.89
C ALA A 145 6.60 -8.34 4.60
N TYR A 146 6.50 -7.93 5.87
CA TYR A 146 7.66 -7.59 6.69
C TYR A 146 8.62 -8.77 6.86
N GLN A 147 8.11 -9.94 7.25
CA GLN A 147 8.95 -11.13 7.46
C GLN A 147 9.62 -11.60 6.18
N LEU A 148 8.86 -11.65 5.08
CA LEU A 148 9.37 -12.08 3.78
C LEU A 148 10.42 -11.10 3.25
N SER A 149 10.16 -9.79 3.30
CA SER A 149 11.09 -8.77 2.82
C SER A 149 12.36 -8.71 3.67
N ARG A 150 12.25 -8.86 5.00
CA ARG A 150 13.41 -8.92 5.90
C ARG A 150 14.35 -10.08 5.53
N ARG A 151 13.80 -11.28 5.33
CA ARG A 151 14.58 -12.46 4.90
C ARG A 151 15.22 -12.23 3.53
N LEU A 152 14.47 -11.68 2.59
CA LEU A 152 14.94 -11.39 1.23
C LEU A 152 16.13 -10.41 1.24
N PHE A 153 15.98 -9.27 1.91
CA PHE A 153 17.04 -8.25 1.97
C PHE A 153 18.27 -8.74 2.75
N ALA A 154 18.11 -9.53 3.81
CA ALA A 154 19.22 -10.16 4.53
C ALA A 154 20.02 -11.09 3.60
N THR A 155 19.35 -11.94 2.84
CA THR A 155 19.98 -12.86 1.90
C THR A 155 20.70 -12.11 0.77
N ILE A 156 20.10 -11.04 0.23
CA ILE A 156 20.73 -10.20 -0.80
C ILE A 156 21.99 -9.54 -0.24
N ARG A 157 21.95 -9.02 0.98
CA ARG A 157 23.11 -8.39 1.64
C ARG A 157 24.25 -9.38 1.85
N GLN A 158 23.96 -10.61 2.29
CA GLN A 158 24.96 -11.65 2.44
C GLN A 158 25.63 -12.00 1.12
N LYS A 159 24.86 -12.23 0.06
CA LYS A 159 25.40 -12.52 -1.28
C LYS A 159 26.28 -11.39 -1.84
N ARG A 160 25.90 -10.13 -1.59
CA ARG A 160 26.72 -8.97 -2.01
C ARG A 160 28.04 -8.91 -1.25
N ARG A 161 28.06 -9.18 0.07
CA ARG A 161 29.29 -9.21 0.87
C ARG A 161 30.24 -10.32 0.40
N GLN A 162 29.72 -11.50 0.10
CA GLN A 162 30.54 -12.62 -0.37
C GLN A 162 31.23 -12.33 -1.73
N ARG A 163 30.58 -11.60 -2.62
CA ARG A 163 31.19 -11.21 -3.91
C ARG A 163 32.32 -10.19 -3.75
N HIS A 164 32.22 -9.25 -2.80
CA HIS A 164 33.27 -8.26 -2.53
C HIS A 164 34.49 -8.81 -1.78
N VAL A 165 34.43 -10.02 -1.28
CA VAL A 165 35.56 -10.68 -0.61
C VAL A 165 36.37 -11.53 -1.59
N LEU A 166 35.84 -11.79 -2.78
CA LEU A 166 36.47 -12.61 -3.84
C LEU A 166 37.11 -11.79 -4.96
N ASP A 167 36.90 -10.47 -4.96
CA ASP A 167 37.58 -9.49 -5.84
C ASP A 167 38.66 -8.75 -5.03
#